data_5263f218c8cb58ffa6136cc3bac2e863
#
_entry.id   5263f218c8cb58ffa6136cc3bac2e863
#
_cell.length_a   1.000
_cell.length_b   1.000
_cell.length_c   1.000
_cell.angle_alpha   90.00
_cell.angle_beta   90.00
_cell.angle_gamma   90.00
#
_symmetry.space_group_name_H-M   'P 1'
#
loop_
_entity.id
_entity.type
_entity.pdbx_description
1 polymer ?
#
loop_
_entity_poly.entity_id
_entity_poly.type
_entity_poly.pdbx_seq_one_letter_code
_entity_poly.pdbx_strand_id
1 'polypeptide(L)'
;MTQVESRFAGGGAEAGARLRTLADLVSDGGVLVLSGAGLSTESGIPDYRGETGRRRRAEPMTYQTFTGSAAARRRYWARSHLGWRHIAAARPNDGHRAVAELARRGLVTGIITQNVDGLQQAAGADGVVELHGALDRVVCLVCGDRTPRARLDERLRAANPGWDARAAAPGTVNPDGDAVLADADVEAFRVVDCERCGGVLKPDVIFFGENVPPGRVRDCFALTEAAGALLVLGSSLTVLSGYRFVRHAAGHGVQVAIVNRGATRGDEHARVTLDAPLGATLRALLAELDARG
;
A
#
# COMPACT_ATOMS: atom_id res chain seq x y z
N MET A 1 -2.73 -4.56 -34.03
CA MET A 1 -3.20 -5.58 -33.05
C MET A 1 -1.99 -5.98 -32.23
N THR A 2 -1.89 -5.46 -31.03
CA THR A 2 -0.73 -5.61 -30.15
C THR A 2 -0.89 -6.84 -29.25
N GLN A 3 0.22 -7.49 -28.85
CA GLN A 3 0.28 -8.72 -28.05
C GLN A 3 -0.51 -8.70 -26.71
N VAL A 4 -1.13 -7.59 -26.34
CA VAL A 4 -1.98 -7.46 -25.15
C VAL A 4 -3.37 -8.09 -25.37
N GLU A 5 -3.88 -8.12 -26.62
CA GLU A 5 -5.20 -8.69 -26.92
C GLU A 5 -5.23 -10.23 -26.87
N SER A 6 -4.09 -10.92 -26.99
CA SER A 6 -4.06 -12.38 -27.08
C SER A 6 -4.11 -13.13 -25.74
N ARG A 7 -4.01 -12.47 -24.60
CA ARG A 7 -4.08 -13.11 -23.26
C ARG A 7 -5.49 -13.28 -22.70
N PHE A 8 -6.52 -12.77 -23.40
CA PHE A 8 -7.93 -12.93 -23.03
C PHE A 8 -8.64 -14.05 -23.81
N ALA A 9 -7.91 -14.91 -24.51
CA ALA A 9 -8.42 -15.82 -25.52
C ALA A 9 -9.11 -17.11 -25.00
N GLY A 10 -9.49 -17.20 -23.74
CA GLY A 10 -10.32 -18.31 -23.22
C GLY A 10 -11.44 -17.88 -22.29
N GLY A 11 -11.49 -16.59 -21.89
CA GLY A 11 -12.42 -16.04 -20.92
C GLY A 11 -12.93 -14.64 -21.30
N GLY A 12 -12.76 -14.22 -22.54
CA GLY A 12 -13.03 -12.83 -22.94
C GLY A 12 -14.47 -12.37 -22.70
N ALA A 13 -15.44 -13.23 -22.95
CA ALA A 13 -16.86 -12.91 -22.74
C ALA A 13 -17.19 -12.83 -21.24
N GLU A 14 -16.66 -13.74 -20.43
CA GLU A 14 -16.87 -13.75 -18.98
C GLU A 14 -16.15 -12.57 -18.31
N ALA A 15 -14.90 -12.30 -18.67
CA ALA A 15 -14.14 -11.15 -18.17
C ALA A 15 -14.86 -9.82 -18.53
N GLY A 16 -15.40 -9.72 -19.74
CA GLY A 16 -16.22 -8.58 -20.16
C GLY A 16 -17.51 -8.45 -19.36
N ALA A 17 -18.19 -9.56 -19.06
CA ALA A 17 -19.40 -9.53 -18.23
C ALA A 17 -19.10 -9.09 -16.80
N ARG A 18 -18.00 -9.59 -16.22
CA ARG A 18 -17.53 -9.17 -14.87
C ARG A 18 -17.14 -7.70 -14.84
N LEU A 19 -16.49 -7.19 -15.89
CA LEU A 19 -16.14 -5.77 -16.00
C LEU A 19 -17.40 -4.90 -16.07
N ARG A 20 -18.42 -5.30 -16.82
CA ARG A 20 -19.71 -4.60 -16.85
C ARG A 20 -20.40 -4.59 -15.49
N THR A 21 -20.40 -5.73 -14.77
CA THR A 21 -20.91 -5.78 -13.38
C THR A 21 -20.15 -4.84 -12.45
N LEU A 22 -18.82 -4.75 -12.59
CA LEU A 22 -18.02 -3.77 -11.85
C LEU A 22 -18.39 -2.34 -12.22
N ALA A 23 -18.58 -2.05 -13.51
CA ALA A 23 -18.99 -0.73 -13.97
C ALA A 23 -20.40 -0.35 -13.47
N ASP A 24 -21.35 -1.30 -13.41
CA ASP A 24 -22.67 -1.09 -12.80
C ASP A 24 -22.53 -0.64 -11.33
N LEU A 25 -21.72 -1.36 -10.54
CA LEU A 25 -21.49 -1.02 -9.14
C LEU A 25 -20.82 0.36 -8.93
N VAL A 26 -19.96 0.76 -9.87
CA VAL A 26 -19.24 2.03 -9.77
C VAL A 26 -20.08 3.18 -10.29
N SER A 27 -20.90 2.98 -11.31
CA SER A 27 -21.75 4.04 -11.90
C SER A 27 -22.80 4.59 -10.94
N ASP A 28 -23.24 3.79 -9.97
CA ASP A 28 -24.18 4.23 -8.92
C ASP A 28 -23.52 5.24 -7.94
N GLY A 29 -22.20 5.36 -7.97
CA GLY A 29 -21.44 6.26 -7.08
C GLY A 29 -21.33 5.74 -5.64
N GLY A 30 -20.81 6.59 -4.75
CA GLY A 30 -20.68 6.22 -3.33
C GLY A 30 -19.64 5.13 -3.08
N VAL A 31 -18.69 4.90 -3.98
CA VAL A 31 -17.70 3.83 -3.85
C VAL A 31 -16.63 4.17 -2.84
N LEU A 32 -16.40 3.28 -1.88
CA LEU A 32 -15.20 3.28 -1.03
C LEU A 32 -14.14 2.36 -1.64
N VAL A 33 -12.94 2.87 -1.86
CA VAL A 33 -11.80 2.06 -2.32
C VAL A 33 -11.01 1.55 -1.13
N LEU A 34 -10.68 0.24 -1.11
CA LEU A 34 -9.69 -0.37 -0.20
C LEU A 34 -8.51 -0.88 -1.03
N SER A 35 -7.39 -0.17 -1.03
CA SER A 35 -6.22 -0.56 -1.81
C SER A 35 -5.15 -1.30 -0.99
N GLY A 36 -4.40 -2.19 -1.66
CA GLY A 36 -3.26 -2.91 -1.10
C GLY A 36 -2.05 -2.92 -2.04
N ALA A 37 -0.99 -3.62 -1.64
CA ALA A 37 0.32 -3.58 -2.28
C ALA A 37 0.31 -3.98 -3.77
N GLY A 38 -0.65 -4.80 -4.20
CA GLY A 38 -0.84 -5.14 -5.61
C GLY A 38 -1.10 -3.94 -6.52
N LEU A 39 -1.66 -2.83 -5.98
CA LEU A 39 -1.87 -1.61 -6.77
C LEU A 39 -0.54 -0.91 -7.11
N SER A 40 0.49 -1.05 -6.28
CA SER A 40 1.79 -0.40 -6.46
C SER A 40 2.82 -1.24 -7.21
N THR A 41 2.49 -2.50 -7.59
CA THR A 41 3.43 -3.38 -8.31
C THR A 41 3.83 -2.82 -9.67
N GLU A 42 2.89 -2.20 -10.39
CA GLU A 42 3.14 -1.53 -11.66
C GLU A 42 3.93 -0.20 -11.53
N SER A 43 4.14 0.27 -10.30
CA SER A 43 5.04 1.39 -9.96
C SER A 43 6.44 0.95 -9.55
N GLY A 44 6.74 -0.36 -9.66
CA GLY A 44 8.02 -0.94 -9.28
C GLY A 44 8.15 -1.27 -7.78
N ILE A 45 7.10 -1.02 -6.96
CA ILE A 45 7.08 -1.43 -5.56
C ILE A 45 6.50 -2.85 -5.50
N PRO A 46 7.25 -3.82 -4.96
CA PRO A 46 6.77 -5.20 -4.92
C PRO A 46 5.62 -5.38 -3.92
N ASP A 47 4.87 -6.46 -4.09
CA ASP A 47 3.90 -6.90 -3.10
C ASP A 47 4.54 -7.84 -2.05
N TYR A 48 3.79 -8.19 -0.98
CA TYR A 48 4.27 -9.11 0.07
C TYR A 48 4.04 -10.58 -0.28
N ARG A 49 3.01 -10.93 -1.04
CA ARG A 49 2.50 -12.32 -1.17
C ARG A 49 2.19 -12.74 -2.59
N GLY A 50 2.10 -11.80 -3.53
CA GLY A 50 1.89 -12.07 -4.94
C GLY A 50 3.13 -12.65 -5.61
N GLU A 51 3.15 -12.61 -6.93
CA GLU A 51 4.23 -13.17 -7.73
C GLU A 51 5.60 -12.54 -7.41
N THR A 52 5.62 -11.24 -7.10
CA THR A 52 6.84 -10.51 -6.73
C THR A 52 7.27 -10.76 -5.28
N GLY A 53 6.33 -10.98 -4.37
CA GLY A 53 6.59 -11.21 -2.93
C GLY A 53 7.09 -12.60 -2.60
N ARG A 54 6.57 -13.65 -3.28
CA ARG A 54 6.95 -15.05 -3.03
C ARG A 54 8.44 -15.35 -3.23
N ARG A 55 9.15 -14.52 -3.97
CA ARG A 55 10.59 -14.65 -4.21
C ARG A 55 11.45 -14.13 -3.06
N ARG A 56 10.86 -13.61 -1.98
CA ARG A 56 11.55 -12.92 -0.89
C ARG A 56 11.48 -13.72 0.40
N ARG A 57 12.64 -13.88 1.06
CA ARG A 57 12.79 -14.67 2.30
C ARG A 57 12.88 -13.82 3.57
N ALA A 58 12.84 -12.49 3.48
CA ALA A 58 12.99 -11.64 4.65
C ALA A 58 11.67 -11.50 5.39
N GLU A 59 11.65 -11.86 6.68
CA GLU A 59 10.51 -11.58 7.56
C GLU A 59 10.42 -10.08 7.82
N PRO A 60 9.21 -9.49 7.73
CA PRO A 60 9.03 -8.07 8.04
C PRO A 60 9.35 -7.77 9.50
N MET A 61 9.85 -6.56 9.78
CA MET A 61 10.09 -6.09 11.14
C MET A 61 8.79 -6.10 11.96
N THR A 62 8.82 -6.68 13.16
CA THR A 62 7.71 -6.58 14.10
C THR A 62 7.89 -5.39 15.04
N TYR A 63 6.78 -4.87 15.57
CA TYR A 63 6.80 -3.78 16.54
C TYR A 63 7.62 -4.14 17.79
N GLN A 64 7.41 -5.35 18.33
CA GLN A 64 8.08 -5.85 19.51
C GLN A 64 9.60 -5.98 19.30
N THR A 65 10.00 -6.49 18.13
CA THR A 65 11.43 -6.60 17.78
C THR A 65 12.06 -5.22 17.63
N PHE A 66 11.39 -4.28 16.97
CA PHE A 66 11.87 -2.91 16.79
C PHE A 66 12.02 -2.17 18.13
N THR A 67 11.00 -2.23 18.99
CA THR A 67 11.01 -1.51 20.28
C THR A 67 11.93 -2.16 21.31
N GLY A 68 12.05 -3.49 21.31
CA GLY A 68 12.81 -4.26 22.29
C GLY A 68 14.32 -4.32 22.05
N SER A 69 14.81 -4.02 20.83
CA SER A 69 16.22 -4.24 20.49
C SER A 69 16.86 -3.07 19.74
N ALA A 70 17.94 -2.49 20.31
CA ALA A 70 18.73 -1.47 19.64
C ALA A 70 19.41 -2.01 18.36
N ALA A 71 19.84 -3.26 18.36
CA ALA A 71 20.43 -3.92 17.19
C ALA A 71 19.38 -4.10 16.07
N ALA A 72 18.13 -4.46 16.42
CA ALA A 72 17.04 -4.55 15.45
C ALA A 72 16.70 -3.18 14.87
N ARG A 73 16.66 -2.11 15.68
CA ARG A 73 16.47 -0.73 15.18
C ARG A 73 17.57 -0.30 14.23
N ARG A 74 18.84 -0.61 14.56
CA ARG A 74 19.97 -0.33 13.69
C ARG A 74 19.83 -1.05 12.35
N ARG A 75 19.52 -2.34 12.39
CA ARG A 75 19.26 -3.13 11.17
C ARG A 75 18.14 -2.53 10.34
N TYR A 76 17.03 -2.18 10.96
CA TYR A 76 15.90 -1.55 10.26
C TYR A 76 16.34 -0.23 9.59
N TRP A 77 16.96 0.68 10.34
CA TRP A 77 17.33 1.99 9.80
C TRP A 77 18.42 1.94 8.74
N ALA A 78 19.40 1.05 8.86
CA ALA A 78 20.41 0.83 7.83
C ALA A 78 19.77 0.39 6.50
N ARG A 79 18.88 -0.60 6.56
CA ARG A 79 18.18 -1.14 5.39
C ARG A 79 17.18 -0.14 4.81
N SER A 80 16.41 0.51 5.67
CA SER A 80 15.44 1.54 5.28
C SER A 80 16.12 2.80 4.71
N HIS A 81 17.34 3.14 5.12
CA HIS A 81 18.08 4.28 4.58
C HIS A 81 18.37 4.13 3.08
N LEU A 82 18.69 2.91 2.63
CA LEU A 82 18.88 2.62 1.21
C LEU A 82 17.55 2.42 0.47
N GLY A 83 16.67 1.61 1.05
CA GLY A 83 15.42 1.23 0.40
C GLY A 83 14.42 2.37 0.28
N TRP A 84 14.42 3.33 1.20
CA TRP A 84 13.59 4.53 1.15
C TRP A 84 13.70 5.29 -0.17
N ARG A 85 14.90 5.41 -0.73
CA ARG A 85 15.13 6.14 -1.99
C ARG A 85 14.38 5.54 -3.16
N HIS A 86 14.23 4.21 -3.16
CA HIS A 86 13.44 3.51 -4.17
C HIS A 86 11.95 3.85 -4.05
N ILE A 87 11.41 3.83 -2.83
CA ILE A 87 10.01 4.20 -2.58
C ILE A 87 9.78 5.67 -2.91
N ALA A 88 10.67 6.58 -2.48
CA ALA A 88 10.56 8.02 -2.75
C ALA A 88 10.67 8.38 -4.24
N ALA A 89 11.36 7.55 -5.03
CA ALA A 89 11.48 7.72 -6.48
C ALA A 89 10.30 7.13 -7.27
N ALA A 90 9.48 6.27 -6.66
CA ALA A 90 8.34 5.65 -7.32
C ALA A 90 7.32 6.70 -7.81
N ARG A 91 6.62 6.37 -8.86
CA ARG A 91 5.60 7.26 -9.46
C ARG A 91 4.26 6.53 -9.53
N PRO A 92 3.14 7.26 -9.41
CA PRO A 92 1.83 6.68 -9.61
C PRO A 92 1.73 5.98 -10.97
N ASN A 93 1.15 4.80 -10.99
CA ASN A 93 0.82 4.07 -12.21
C ASN A 93 -0.62 4.34 -12.66
N ASP A 94 -1.05 3.69 -13.75
CA ASP A 94 -2.39 3.86 -14.30
C ASP A 94 -3.50 3.49 -13.33
N GLY A 95 -3.27 2.51 -12.45
CA GLY A 95 -4.23 2.14 -11.41
C GLY A 95 -4.48 3.27 -10.42
N HIS A 96 -3.42 3.92 -9.93
CA HIS A 96 -3.53 5.06 -9.03
C HIS A 96 -4.24 6.25 -9.71
N ARG A 97 -3.84 6.55 -10.96
CA ARG A 97 -4.47 7.63 -11.74
C ARG A 97 -5.95 7.37 -12.01
N ALA A 98 -6.31 6.12 -12.29
CA ALA A 98 -7.71 5.75 -12.51
C ALA A 98 -8.55 5.92 -11.23
N VAL A 99 -8.03 5.55 -10.06
CA VAL A 99 -8.73 5.78 -8.78
C VAL A 99 -8.91 7.27 -8.52
N ALA A 100 -7.86 8.08 -8.73
CA ALA A 100 -7.96 9.53 -8.60
C ALA A 100 -8.99 10.13 -9.58
N GLU A 101 -9.05 9.64 -10.81
CA GLU A 101 -10.06 10.07 -11.80
C GLU A 101 -11.48 9.70 -11.39
N LEU A 102 -11.71 8.48 -10.87
CA LEU A 102 -13.02 8.08 -10.33
C LEU A 102 -13.45 8.99 -9.15
N ALA A 103 -12.49 9.36 -8.29
CA ALA A 103 -12.75 10.31 -7.20
C ALA A 103 -13.09 11.71 -7.75
N ARG A 104 -12.36 12.20 -8.74
CA ARG A 104 -12.63 13.49 -9.40
C ARG A 104 -14.02 13.54 -10.08
N ARG A 105 -14.50 12.39 -10.57
CA ARG A 105 -15.87 12.24 -11.14
C ARG A 105 -16.96 12.13 -10.05
N GLY A 106 -16.60 12.12 -8.77
CA GLY A 106 -17.52 11.97 -7.65
C GLY A 106 -18.05 10.54 -7.45
N LEU A 107 -17.49 9.55 -8.18
CA LEU A 107 -17.89 8.15 -8.06
C LEU A 107 -17.27 7.47 -6.84
N VAL A 108 -16.05 7.86 -6.48
CA VAL A 108 -15.34 7.39 -5.28
C VAL A 108 -15.44 8.47 -4.20
N THR A 109 -16.01 8.11 -3.05
CA THR A 109 -16.26 9.00 -1.91
C THR A 109 -15.23 8.88 -0.80
N GLY A 110 -14.35 7.86 -0.86
CA GLY A 110 -13.28 7.67 0.11
C GLY A 110 -12.29 6.62 -0.35
N ILE A 111 -11.08 6.72 0.15
CA ILE A 111 -9.99 5.76 -0.14
C ILE A 111 -9.34 5.36 1.17
N ILE A 112 -9.36 4.07 1.48
CA ILE A 112 -8.56 3.46 2.54
C ILE A 112 -7.40 2.74 1.87
N THR A 113 -6.17 3.15 2.16
CA THR A 113 -5.00 2.45 1.64
C THR A 113 -4.25 1.69 2.74
N GLN A 114 -3.89 0.44 2.45
CA GLN A 114 -2.98 -0.35 3.27
C GLN A 114 -1.51 -0.03 2.93
N ASN A 115 -1.28 0.64 1.80
CA ASN A 115 0.05 0.99 1.32
C ASN A 115 0.62 2.18 2.10
N VAL A 116 1.94 2.21 2.20
CA VAL A 116 2.70 3.22 2.94
C VAL A 116 3.56 4.09 2.03
N ASP A 117 3.33 4.03 0.72
CA ASP A 117 4.16 4.62 -0.34
C ASP A 117 3.75 6.05 -0.75
N GLY A 118 2.55 6.51 -0.36
CA GLY A 118 2.02 7.83 -0.72
C GLY A 118 1.56 7.99 -2.17
N LEU A 119 1.51 6.90 -2.97
CA LEU A 119 1.23 7.00 -4.40
C LEU A 119 -0.22 7.37 -4.74
N GLN A 120 -1.18 7.12 -3.86
CA GLN A 120 -2.56 7.58 -4.05
C GLN A 120 -2.65 9.11 -3.99
N GLN A 121 -2.02 9.72 -2.98
CA GLN A 121 -1.95 11.18 -2.85
C GLN A 121 -1.15 11.79 -4.00
N ALA A 122 -0.02 11.18 -4.38
CA ALA A 122 0.80 11.61 -5.50
C ALA A 122 0.07 11.51 -6.87
N ALA A 123 -0.98 10.68 -6.97
CA ALA A 123 -1.87 10.60 -8.14
C ALA A 123 -2.94 11.69 -8.15
N GLY A 124 -3.05 12.51 -7.11
CA GLY A 124 -4.05 13.56 -6.97
C GLY A 124 -5.34 13.12 -6.28
N ALA A 125 -5.34 12.01 -5.55
CA ALA A 125 -6.48 11.59 -4.75
C ALA A 125 -6.50 12.32 -3.40
N ASP A 126 -7.63 12.94 -3.08
CA ASP A 126 -7.89 13.60 -1.80
C ASP A 126 -8.56 12.64 -0.80
N GLY A 127 -8.50 13.00 0.50
CA GLY A 127 -9.21 12.26 1.55
C GLY A 127 -8.74 10.82 1.77
N VAL A 128 -7.49 10.51 1.42
CA VAL A 128 -6.93 9.16 1.56
C VAL A 128 -6.65 8.85 3.04
N VAL A 129 -7.25 7.78 3.55
CA VAL A 129 -6.95 7.24 4.89
C VAL A 129 -5.82 6.23 4.79
N GLU A 130 -4.66 6.58 5.31
CA GLU A 130 -3.48 5.70 5.39
C GLU A 130 -3.63 4.72 6.55
N LEU A 131 -4.27 3.58 6.30
CA LEU A 131 -4.57 2.60 7.34
C LEU A 131 -3.34 2.17 8.14
N HIS A 132 -2.23 1.98 7.45
CA HIS A 132 -0.96 1.55 8.04
C HIS A 132 0.07 2.68 8.16
N GLY A 133 -0.34 3.94 8.03
CA GLY A 133 0.57 5.09 8.06
C GLY A 133 1.32 5.31 6.75
N ALA A 134 2.44 6.04 6.80
CA ALA A 134 3.23 6.36 5.62
C ALA A 134 4.73 6.40 5.91
N LEU A 135 5.54 6.02 4.90
CA LEU A 135 7.01 6.01 4.98
C LEU A 135 7.64 7.39 4.84
N ASP A 136 6.89 8.38 4.35
CA ASP A 136 7.36 9.76 4.19
C ASP A 136 7.50 10.52 5.52
N ARG A 137 7.08 9.90 6.64
CA ARG A 137 7.09 10.48 7.99
C ARG A 137 7.79 9.55 8.99
N VAL A 138 8.28 10.18 10.06
CA VAL A 138 8.90 9.53 11.20
C VAL A 138 8.23 10.02 12.48
N VAL A 139 8.01 9.15 13.44
CA VAL A 139 7.43 9.49 14.74
C VAL A 139 8.42 9.14 15.86
N CYS A 140 8.52 10.02 16.86
CA CYS A 140 9.22 9.73 18.09
C CYS A 140 8.33 8.91 19.03
N LEU A 141 8.80 7.76 19.48
CA LEU A 141 8.06 6.87 20.38
C LEU A 141 7.90 7.43 21.81
N VAL A 142 8.68 8.46 22.18
CA VAL A 142 8.65 9.08 23.51
C VAL A 142 7.78 10.32 23.54
N CYS A 143 8.04 11.30 22.67
CA CYS A 143 7.32 12.58 22.70
C CYS A 143 6.23 12.74 21.63
N GLY A 144 6.05 11.76 20.76
CA GLY A 144 5.05 11.78 19.69
C GLY A 144 5.35 12.76 18.55
N ASP A 145 6.50 13.43 18.57
CA ASP A 145 6.90 14.38 17.52
C ASP A 145 6.98 13.68 16.16
N ARG A 146 6.41 14.33 15.13
CA ARG A 146 6.41 13.81 13.75
C ARG A 146 7.22 14.71 12.85
N THR A 147 8.15 14.12 12.12
CA THR A 147 9.02 14.85 11.20
C THR A 147 9.04 14.18 9.82
N PRO A 148 9.33 14.93 8.73
CA PRO A 148 9.51 14.35 7.41
C PRO A 148 10.64 13.31 7.40
N ARG A 149 10.42 12.20 6.71
CA ARG A 149 11.44 11.15 6.53
C ARG A 149 12.70 11.67 5.84
N ALA A 150 12.54 12.62 4.91
CA ALA A 150 13.66 13.25 4.22
C ALA A 150 14.64 13.92 5.20
N ARG A 151 14.14 14.64 6.24
CA ARG A 151 14.95 15.24 7.28
C ARG A 151 15.75 14.18 8.07
N LEU A 152 15.11 13.04 8.40
CA LEU A 152 15.83 11.94 9.03
C LEU A 152 16.90 11.37 8.10
N ASP A 153 16.62 11.23 6.79
CA ASP A 153 17.60 10.71 5.83
C ASP A 153 18.85 11.58 5.73
N GLU A 154 18.70 12.90 5.74
CA GLU A 154 19.82 13.85 5.79
C GLU A 154 20.67 13.66 7.04
N ARG A 155 20.04 13.51 8.20
CA ARG A 155 20.72 13.28 9.48
C ARG A 155 21.44 11.94 9.54
N LEU A 156 20.81 10.88 9.01
CA LEU A 156 21.42 9.56 8.89
C LEU A 156 22.64 9.59 7.96
N ARG A 157 22.54 10.31 6.83
CA ARG A 157 23.68 10.50 5.91
C ARG A 157 24.83 11.25 6.57
N ALA A 158 24.54 12.31 7.32
CA ALA A 158 25.56 13.07 8.05
C ALA A 158 26.23 12.24 9.16
N ALA A 159 25.49 11.37 9.85
CA ALA A 159 26.00 10.47 10.87
C ALA A 159 26.82 9.29 10.31
N ASN A 160 26.67 8.97 9.02
CA ASN A 160 27.26 7.81 8.35
C ASN A 160 27.99 8.19 7.05
N PRO A 161 29.02 9.07 7.10
CA PRO A 161 29.70 9.54 5.90
C PRO A 161 30.35 8.38 5.13
N GLY A 162 30.05 8.32 3.81
CA GLY A 162 30.60 7.28 2.92
C GLY A 162 30.05 5.87 3.14
N TRP A 163 29.09 5.67 4.03
CA TRP A 163 28.47 4.35 4.27
C TRP A 163 27.68 3.88 3.04
N ASP A 164 26.93 4.77 2.39
CA ASP A 164 26.14 4.48 1.17
C ASP A 164 26.98 3.90 0.03
N ALA A 165 28.23 4.37 -0.12
CA ALA A 165 29.12 3.91 -1.18
C ALA A 165 29.76 2.53 -0.88
N ARG A 166 29.78 2.14 0.41
CA ARG A 166 30.33 0.85 0.86
C ARG A 166 29.24 -0.21 0.93
N ALA A 167 28.03 0.16 1.30
CA ALA A 167 26.90 -0.73 1.23
C ALA A 167 26.63 -1.04 -0.24
N ALA A 168 26.82 -2.29 -0.63
CA ALA A 168 26.59 -2.74 -2.00
C ALA A 168 25.20 -2.30 -2.50
N ALA A 169 25.08 -2.01 -3.80
CA ALA A 169 23.83 -1.60 -4.40
C ALA A 169 22.69 -2.50 -3.92
N PRO A 170 21.57 -1.94 -3.43
CA PRO A 170 20.50 -2.73 -2.84
C PRO A 170 19.97 -3.71 -3.87
N GLY A 171 20.16 -5.02 -3.61
CA GLY A 171 19.72 -6.07 -4.53
C GLY A 171 18.20 -6.08 -4.66
N THR A 172 17.49 -6.02 -3.54
CA THR A 172 16.04 -6.12 -3.52
C THR A 172 15.47 -5.25 -2.40
N VAL A 173 14.51 -4.38 -2.74
CA VAL A 173 13.77 -3.55 -1.78
C VAL A 173 12.41 -4.19 -1.52
N ASN A 174 12.00 -4.26 -0.26
CA ASN A 174 10.71 -4.77 0.18
C ASN A 174 9.60 -3.70 0.06
N PRO A 175 8.31 -4.07 0.12
CA PRO A 175 7.18 -3.12 0.05
C PRO A 175 7.21 -2.02 1.11
N ASP A 176 7.85 -2.27 2.25
CA ASP A 176 8.07 -1.34 3.37
C ASP A 176 9.36 -0.53 3.26
N GLY A 177 10.02 -0.56 2.08
CA GLY A 177 11.26 0.17 1.86
C GLY A 177 12.48 -0.44 2.54
N ASP A 178 12.42 -1.70 2.96
CA ASP A 178 13.53 -2.41 3.61
C ASP A 178 14.43 -3.10 2.56
N ALA A 179 15.72 -2.75 2.50
CA ALA A 179 16.70 -3.33 1.58
C ALA A 179 17.46 -4.51 2.21
N VAL A 180 17.92 -5.45 1.41
CA VAL A 180 18.78 -6.56 1.89
C VAL A 180 20.22 -6.07 2.00
N LEU A 181 20.83 -6.20 3.20
CA LEU A 181 22.21 -5.80 3.52
C LEU A 181 22.98 -6.92 4.23
N ALA A 182 24.30 -6.90 4.09
CA ALA A 182 25.20 -7.75 4.87
C ALA A 182 25.24 -7.29 6.35
N ASP A 183 25.47 -8.23 7.28
CA ASP A 183 25.48 -7.92 8.72
C ASP A 183 26.59 -6.93 9.09
N ALA A 184 27.77 -7.02 8.47
CA ALA A 184 28.89 -6.09 8.70
C ALA A 184 28.55 -4.63 8.36
N ASP A 185 27.76 -4.40 7.29
CA ASP A 185 27.30 -3.07 6.90
C ASP A 185 26.31 -2.52 7.92
N VAL A 186 25.44 -3.40 8.47
CA VAL A 186 24.48 -3.05 9.52
C VAL A 186 25.19 -2.65 10.82
N GLU A 187 26.21 -3.38 11.24
CA GLU A 187 26.96 -3.10 12.46
C GLU A 187 27.66 -1.75 12.45
N ALA A 188 28.16 -1.33 11.28
CA ALA A 188 28.83 -0.04 11.10
C ALA A 188 27.87 1.15 11.07
N PHE A 189 26.55 0.93 10.92
CA PHE A 189 25.56 1.99 10.76
C PHE A 189 25.21 2.65 12.10
N ARG A 190 25.20 3.99 12.11
CA ARG A 190 24.79 4.82 13.26
C ARG A 190 23.37 5.30 13.11
N VAL A 191 22.54 5.01 14.10
CA VAL A 191 21.17 5.52 14.21
C VAL A 191 21.20 6.87 14.92
N VAL A 192 20.26 7.75 14.58
CA VAL A 192 20.09 9.05 15.23
C VAL A 192 18.76 9.10 15.97
N ASP A 193 18.75 9.77 17.12
CA ASP A 193 17.59 9.89 18.00
C ASP A 193 16.76 11.16 17.69
N CYS A 194 15.64 11.30 18.35
CA CYS A 194 14.77 12.47 18.24
C CYS A 194 15.49 13.76 18.65
N GLU A 195 15.46 14.78 17.81
CA GLU A 195 16.11 16.08 18.10
C GLU A 195 15.45 16.82 19.26
N ARG A 196 14.17 16.55 19.52
CA ARG A 196 13.41 17.22 20.57
C ARG A 196 13.65 16.64 21.96
N CYS A 197 13.75 15.32 22.09
CA CYS A 197 13.78 14.66 23.40
C CYS A 197 14.81 13.52 23.53
N GLY A 198 15.62 13.23 22.50
CA GLY A 198 16.53 12.09 22.50
C GLY A 198 15.86 10.71 22.42
N GLY A 199 14.55 10.67 22.21
CA GLY A 199 13.80 9.42 22.16
C GLY A 199 13.94 8.65 20.85
N VAL A 200 13.56 7.39 20.88
CA VAL A 200 13.63 6.47 19.73
C VAL A 200 12.72 6.95 18.60
N LEU A 201 13.27 7.04 17.39
CA LEU A 201 12.53 7.31 16.17
C LEU A 201 12.07 6.02 15.50
N LYS A 202 10.82 6.00 15.04
CA LYS A 202 10.20 4.92 14.26
C LYS A 202 9.60 5.51 12.98
N PRO A 203 9.58 4.81 11.82
CA PRO A 203 8.76 5.27 10.70
C PRO A 203 7.29 5.36 11.15
N ASP A 204 6.56 6.36 10.69
CA ASP A 204 5.14 6.53 11.06
C ASP A 204 4.24 5.52 10.31
N VAL A 205 4.63 4.25 10.38
CA VAL A 205 3.90 3.10 9.82
C VAL A 205 3.53 2.10 10.91
N ILE A 206 2.48 1.35 10.69
CA ILE A 206 2.06 0.25 11.57
C ILE A 206 2.88 -0.99 11.23
N PHE A 207 3.76 -1.40 12.13
CA PHE A 207 4.52 -2.64 11.98
C PHE A 207 3.67 -3.89 12.21
N PHE A 208 4.15 -5.03 11.76
CA PHE A 208 3.53 -6.30 12.13
C PHE A 208 3.52 -6.46 13.66
N GLY A 209 2.37 -6.90 14.21
CA GLY A 209 2.16 -6.97 15.66
C GLY A 209 1.85 -5.64 16.35
N GLU A 210 1.82 -4.52 15.63
CA GLU A 210 1.34 -3.24 16.12
C GLU A 210 -0.16 -3.04 15.81
N ASN A 211 -0.86 -2.37 16.70
CA ASN A 211 -2.27 -2.06 16.49
C ASN A 211 -2.45 -0.76 15.69
N VAL A 212 -3.36 -0.79 14.73
CA VAL A 212 -3.84 0.44 14.08
C VAL A 212 -4.54 1.31 15.14
N PRO A 213 -4.29 2.63 15.21
CA PRO A 213 -4.94 3.50 16.16
C PRO A 213 -6.47 3.36 16.14
N PRO A 214 -7.12 3.21 17.30
CA PRO A 214 -8.57 2.95 17.37
C PRO A 214 -9.43 4.02 16.68
N GLY A 215 -9.02 5.29 16.73
CA GLY A 215 -9.70 6.38 15.99
C GLY A 215 -9.72 6.12 14.49
N ARG A 216 -8.55 5.82 13.89
CA ARG A 216 -8.44 5.51 12.46
C ARG A 216 -9.30 4.30 12.06
N VAL A 217 -9.38 3.28 12.91
CA VAL A 217 -10.22 2.12 12.66
C VAL A 217 -11.71 2.49 12.67
N ARG A 218 -12.15 3.32 13.65
CA ARG A 218 -13.53 3.81 13.69
C ARG A 218 -13.90 4.62 12.45
N ASP A 219 -13.01 5.54 12.02
CA ASP A 219 -13.22 6.35 10.83
C ASP A 219 -13.36 5.48 9.57
N CYS A 220 -12.52 4.43 9.43
CA CYS A 220 -12.62 3.47 8.33
C CYS A 220 -13.95 2.66 8.37
N PHE A 221 -14.43 2.29 9.55
CA PHE A 221 -15.74 1.63 9.67
C PHE A 221 -16.88 2.56 9.27
N ALA A 222 -16.86 3.82 9.73
CA ALA A 222 -17.85 4.81 9.34
C ALA A 222 -17.87 5.06 7.82
N LEU A 223 -16.70 5.15 7.17
CA LEU A 223 -16.62 5.22 5.71
C LEU A 223 -17.20 3.97 5.05
N THR A 224 -16.96 2.78 5.62
CA THR A 224 -17.48 1.52 5.06
C THR A 224 -19.00 1.44 5.17
N GLU A 225 -19.58 1.90 6.28
CA GLU A 225 -21.03 1.94 6.50
C GLU A 225 -21.75 2.94 5.60
N ALA A 226 -21.10 4.06 5.31
CA ALA A 226 -21.65 5.11 4.45
C ALA A 226 -21.50 4.80 2.94
N ALA A 227 -20.75 3.76 2.57
CA ALA A 227 -20.48 3.44 1.18
C ALA A 227 -21.65 2.70 0.51
N GLY A 228 -21.91 3.01 -0.76
CA GLY A 228 -22.79 2.23 -1.63
C GLY A 228 -22.14 0.91 -2.08
N ALA A 229 -20.83 0.94 -2.29
CA ALA A 229 -20.04 -0.25 -2.62
C ALA A 229 -18.61 -0.14 -2.07
N LEU A 230 -17.98 -1.28 -1.75
CA LEU A 230 -16.58 -1.42 -1.39
C LEU A 230 -15.79 -2.05 -2.54
N LEU A 231 -14.88 -1.29 -3.14
CA LEU A 231 -13.99 -1.75 -4.21
C LEU A 231 -12.59 -2.06 -3.65
N VAL A 232 -12.25 -3.34 -3.60
CA VAL A 232 -10.92 -3.81 -3.17
C VAL A 232 -9.98 -3.89 -4.36
N LEU A 233 -8.83 -3.24 -4.27
CA LEU A 233 -7.83 -3.14 -5.33
C LEU A 233 -6.46 -3.65 -4.86
N GLY A 234 -6.01 -4.78 -5.42
CA GLY A 234 -4.66 -5.30 -5.21
C GLY A 234 -4.34 -5.71 -3.78
N SER A 235 -5.31 -6.30 -3.08
CA SER A 235 -5.11 -6.82 -1.73
C SER A 235 -5.53 -8.28 -1.63
N SER A 236 -4.63 -9.14 -1.17
CA SER A 236 -4.97 -10.54 -0.85
C SER A 236 -5.89 -10.67 0.38
N LEU A 237 -6.10 -9.57 1.12
CA LEU A 237 -6.90 -9.53 2.36
C LEU A 237 -6.44 -10.51 3.46
N THR A 238 -5.23 -11.05 3.35
CA THR A 238 -4.68 -11.98 4.35
C THR A 238 -4.48 -11.29 5.70
N VAL A 239 -4.13 -10.00 5.69
CA VAL A 239 -3.96 -9.19 6.92
C VAL A 239 -5.31 -8.74 7.42
N LEU A 240 -5.61 -9.08 8.69
CA LEU A 240 -6.91 -8.81 9.32
C LEU A 240 -7.28 -7.32 9.36
N SER A 241 -6.29 -6.43 9.42
CA SER A 241 -6.53 -4.97 9.45
C SER A 241 -7.27 -4.44 8.22
N GLY A 242 -7.08 -5.02 7.04
CA GLY A 242 -7.85 -4.71 5.84
C GLY A 242 -9.10 -5.59 5.69
N TYR A 243 -8.97 -6.89 5.95
CA TYR A 243 -10.07 -7.85 5.79
C TYR A 243 -11.31 -7.53 6.64
N ARG A 244 -11.11 -6.92 7.82
CA ARG A 244 -12.22 -6.52 8.71
C ARG A 244 -13.25 -5.61 8.02
N PHE A 245 -12.81 -4.74 7.11
CA PHE A 245 -13.71 -3.82 6.40
C PHE A 245 -14.52 -4.54 5.33
N VAL A 246 -13.98 -5.55 4.68
CA VAL A 246 -14.72 -6.41 3.73
C VAL A 246 -15.82 -7.20 4.46
N ARG A 247 -15.49 -7.80 5.60
CA ARG A 247 -16.50 -8.49 6.44
C ARG A 247 -17.58 -7.54 6.95
N HIS A 248 -17.16 -6.34 7.33
CA HIS A 248 -18.08 -5.33 7.83
C HIS A 248 -19.04 -4.87 6.73
N ALA A 249 -18.51 -4.55 5.54
CA ALA A 249 -19.30 -4.21 4.37
C ALA A 249 -20.35 -5.28 4.06
N ALA A 250 -19.92 -6.54 3.93
CA ALA A 250 -20.81 -7.66 3.66
C ALA A 250 -21.90 -7.84 4.77
N GLY A 251 -21.52 -7.67 6.03
CA GLY A 251 -22.46 -7.77 7.17
C GLY A 251 -23.49 -6.64 7.23
N HIS A 252 -23.24 -5.51 6.57
CA HIS A 252 -24.15 -4.35 6.48
C HIS A 252 -24.83 -4.18 5.11
N GLY A 253 -24.71 -5.19 4.23
CA GLY A 253 -25.35 -5.16 2.92
C GLY A 253 -24.65 -4.26 1.88
N VAL A 254 -23.46 -3.73 2.21
CA VAL A 254 -22.63 -2.97 1.26
C VAL A 254 -22.02 -3.96 0.26
N GLN A 255 -22.23 -3.71 -1.03
CA GLN A 255 -21.75 -4.60 -2.08
C GLN A 255 -20.22 -4.56 -2.20
N VAL A 256 -19.60 -5.72 -2.33
CA VAL A 256 -18.14 -5.84 -2.43
C VAL A 256 -17.76 -6.23 -3.85
N ALA A 257 -16.78 -5.51 -4.42
CA ALA A 257 -16.11 -5.88 -5.67
C ALA A 257 -14.61 -6.02 -5.40
N ILE A 258 -13.95 -7.00 -6.02
CA ILE A 258 -12.52 -7.25 -5.84
C ILE A 258 -11.83 -7.34 -7.18
N VAL A 259 -10.79 -6.53 -7.38
CA VAL A 259 -9.83 -6.66 -8.49
C VAL A 259 -8.46 -6.98 -7.90
N ASN A 260 -7.96 -8.18 -8.16
CA ASN A 260 -6.69 -8.64 -7.62
C ASN A 260 -6.07 -9.69 -8.55
N ARG A 261 -4.75 -9.85 -8.54
CA ARG A 261 -4.11 -11.03 -9.16
C ARG A 261 -4.09 -12.17 -8.14
N GLY A 262 -4.77 -13.27 -8.47
CA GLY A 262 -4.94 -14.44 -7.61
C GLY A 262 -6.04 -14.27 -6.56
N ALA A 263 -6.36 -15.37 -5.90
CA ALA A 263 -7.43 -15.46 -4.91
C ALA A 263 -7.18 -14.56 -3.69
N THR A 264 -8.26 -14.08 -3.11
CA THR A 264 -8.23 -13.27 -1.89
C THR A 264 -9.06 -13.93 -0.78
N ARG A 265 -8.80 -13.54 0.45
CA ARG A 265 -9.60 -13.99 1.60
C ARG A 265 -11.03 -13.46 1.58
N GLY A 266 -11.29 -12.43 0.77
CA GLY A 266 -12.61 -11.78 0.68
C GLY A 266 -13.48 -12.27 -0.46
N ASP A 267 -13.04 -13.20 -1.30
CA ASP A 267 -13.75 -13.62 -2.51
C ASP A 267 -15.16 -14.13 -2.22
N GLU A 268 -15.37 -14.81 -1.09
CA GLU A 268 -16.70 -15.30 -0.66
C GLU A 268 -17.71 -14.19 -0.37
N HIS A 269 -17.23 -12.96 -0.10
CA HIS A 269 -18.06 -11.79 0.19
C HIS A 269 -18.32 -10.93 -1.06
N ALA A 270 -17.62 -11.21 -2.16
CA ALA A 270 -17.63 -10.35 -3.32
C ALA A 270 -18.79 -10.71 -4.28
N ARG A 271 -19.54 -9.68 -4.72
CA ARG A 271 -20.49 -9.79 -5.82
C ARG A 271 -19.79 -10.05 -7.15
N VAL A 272 -18.61 -9.47 -7.33
CA VAL A 272 -17.79 -9.67 -8.53
C VAL A 272 -16.30 -9.68 -8.15
N THR A 273 -15.56 -10.63 -8.72
CA THR A 273 -14.10 -10.72 -8.64
C THR A 273 -13.49 -10.70 -10.02
N LEU A 274 -12.42 -9.94 -10.21
CA LEU A 274 -11.61 -9.94 -11.43
C LEU A 274 -10.18 -10.33 -11.07
N ASP A 275 -9.71 -11.48 -11.58
CA ASP A 275 -8.31 -11.91 -11.52
C ASP A 275 -7.56 -11.29 -12.71
N ALA A 276 -7.07 -10.07 -12.54
CA ALA A 276 -6.52 -9.28 -13.64
C ALA A 276 -5.51 -8.21 -13.17
N PRO A 277 -4.64 -7.71 -14.07
CA PRO A 277 -3.77 -6.57 -13.83
C PRO A 277 -4.58 -5.31 -13.52
N LEU A 278 -4.20 -4.56 -12.48
CA LEU A 278 -4.99 -3.44 -11.97
C LEU A 278 -5.02 -2.25 -12.93
N GLY A 279 -3.88 -1.83 -13.45
CA GLY A 279 -3.82 -0.68 -14.35
C GLY A 279 -4.65 -0.87 -15.61
N ALA A 280 -4.54 -2.03 -16.26
CA ALA A 280 -5.34 -2.34 -17.46
C ALA A 280 -6.84 -2.44 -17.16
N THR A 281 -7.21 -3.09 -16.04
CA THR A 281 -8.62 -3.26 -15.64
C THR A 281 -9.26 -1.93 -15.29
N LEU A 282 -8.58 -1.07 -14.56
CA LEU A 282 -9.14 0.23 -14.16
C LEU A 282 -9.23 1.21 -15.35
N ARG A 283 -8.31 1.14 -16.31
CA ARG A 283 -8.47 1.89 -17.57
C ARG A 283 -9.68 1.39 -18.37
N ALA A 284 -9.88 0.06 -18.44
CA ALA A 284 -11.05 -0.51 -19.11
C ALA A 284 -12.35 -0.14 -18.40
N LEU A 285 -12.35 -0.08 -17.07
CA LEU A 285 -13.49 0.41 -16.28
C LEU A 285 -13.83 1.86 -16.61
N LEU A 286 -12.84 2.76 -16.68
CA LEU A 286 -13.07 4.15 -17.06
C LEU A 286 -13.66 4.24 -18.47
N ALA A 287 -13.14 3.49 -19.44
CA ALA A 287 -13.66 3.45 -20.80
C ALA A 287 -15.12 2.91 -20.88
N GLU A 288 -15.44 1.90 -20.06
CA GLU A 288 -16.80 1.36 -19.96
C GLU A 288 -17.78 2.39 -19.37
N LEU A 289 -17.34 3.17 -18.36
CA LEU A 289 -18.13 4.26 -17.78
C LEU A 289 -18.33 5.40 -18.78
N ASP A 290 -17.30 5.75 -19.56
CA ASP A 290 -17.38 6.79 -20.59
C ASP A 290 -18.34 6.40 -21.73
N ALA A 291 -18.48 5.11 -22.04
CA ALA A 291 -19.38 4.62 -23.07
C ALA A 291 -20.88 4.64 -22.64
N ARG A 292 -21.16 4.86 -21.36
CA ARG A 292 -22.52 4.88 -20.77
C ARG A 292 -23.06 6.29 -20.54
N GLY A 293 -22.19 7.28 -20.45
CA GLY A 293 -22.51 8.70 -20.19
C GLY A 293 -22.44 9.52 -21.42
#